data_955b04919706d43a6362a2f5b308ce02
#
_entry.id   955b04919706d43a6362a2f5b308ce02
#
_cell.length_a   1.000
_cell.length_b   1.000
_cell.length_c   1.000
_cell.angle_alpha   90.00
_cell.angle_beta   90.00
_cell.angle_gamma   90.00
#
_symmetry.space_group_name_H-M   'P 1'
#
loop_
_entity.id
_entity.type
_entity.pdbx_description
1 polymer ?
#
loop_
_entity_poly.entity_id
_entity_poly.type
_entity_poly.pdbx_seq_one_letter_code
_entity_poly.pdbx_strand_id
1 'polypeptide(L)'
;YRNRELESFTEKFVEKYGEYVEVPIKELLDGNLGLGLPKQTLGTHVKSSSSVEEQNFLSYLSKEVFKAVKNCKKEIDISNIPLGLLYPNSDRFVANQLELYCEIKNFESQPVISVVPNTGSDMIGKSIGRFASYFPNSYISLDSQLDNVELIEFPRDSKNLNVMSAQNAHSKKLLLSYDDNDNTSIELDSVVVGVIKTEYRYKLYFRDLRTGSIVNFVTTSMLNHKSNGVFSDLARFLLAVSLEWQDNPFSVFRIIENFDYLPYIPKIKYGNIILSEEKWVLSDIDKNDLSSIKQWKKDFDVPRLLYFHKADERLLVDLENDLDTQWLLKQNVDKLYFTRFEKYDGK
;
A
#
# COMPACT_ATOMS: atom_id res chain seq x y z
N TYR A 1 6.74 -7.67 2.90
CA TYR A 1 5.71 -7.50 3.96
C TYR A 1 5.76 -8.72 4.87
N ARG A 2 6.11 -8.52 6.14
CA ARG A 2 6.20 -9.62 7.09
C ARG A 2 4.88 -9.73 7.87
N ASN A 3 4.13 -10.78 7.62
CA ASN A 3 2.90 -11.08 8.36
C ASN A 3 3.20 -12.21 9.37
N ARG A 4 3.38 -11.85 10.64
CA ARG A 4 3.76 -12.81 11.70
C ARG A 4 2.77 -13.95 11.89
N GLU A 5 1.48 -13.70 11.68
CA GLU A 5 0.47 -14.75 11.81
C GLU A 5 0.53 -15.74 10.66
N LEU A 6 0.78 -15.24 9.44
CA LEU A 6 0.98 -16.09 8.28
C LEU A 6 2.30 -16.87 8.41
N GLU A 7 3.36 -16.27 8.95
CA GLU A 7 4.60 -16.99 9.28
C GLU A 7 4.35 -18.12 10.28
N SER A 8 3.68 -17.82 11.39
CA SER A 8 3.33 -18.84 12.39
C SER A 8 2.44 -19.94 11.82
N PHE A 9 1.51 -19.59 10.93
CA PHE A 9 0.67 -20.57 10.23
C PHE A 9 1.50 -21.44 9.28
N THR A 10 2.46 -20.83 8.55
CA THR A 10 3.37 -21.56 7.66
C THR A 10 4.29 -22.51 8.41
N GLU A 11 4.80 -22.10 9.57
CA GLU A 11 5.59 -22.98 10.45
C GLU A 11 4.78 -24.20 10.91
N LYS A 12 3.53 -24.00 11.34
CA LYS A 12 2.61 -25.09 11.70
C LYS A 12 2.29 -26.01 10.51
N PHE A 13 2.19 -25.44 9.30
CA PHE A 13 2.00 -26.22 8.09
C PHE A 13 3.19 -27.18 7.88
N VAL A 14 4.42 -26.65 7.93
CA VAL A 14 5.64 -27.43 7.75
C VAL A 14 5.77 -28.50 8.85
N GLU A 15 5.46 -28.15 10.10
CA GLU A 15 5.50 -29.07 11.23
C GLU A 15 4.51 -30.25 11.06
N LYS A 16 3.29 -29.98 10.58
CA LYS A 16 2.24 -31.00 10.45
C LYS A 16 2.34 -31.83 9.18
N TYR A 17 2.66 -31.20 8.04
CA TYR A 17 2.57 -31.82 6.72
C TYR A 17 3.93 -32.02 6.03
N GLY A 18 4.97 -31.26 6.44
CA GLY A 18 6.28 -31.28 5.81
C GLY A 18 6.42 -30.29 4.65
N GLU A 19 7.62 -30.30 4.03
CA GLU A 19 8.01 -29.31 3.00
C GLU A 19 7.52 -29.65 1.58
N TYR A 20 7.19 -30.91 1.31
CA TYR A 20 6.94 -31.42 -0.07
C TYR A 20 5.51 -31.91 -0.27
N VAL A 21 4.61 -31.51 0.59
CA VAL A 21 3.21 -31.94 0.56
C VAL A 21 2.32 -30.78 0.15
N GLU A 22 1.39 -31.07 -0.74
CA GLU A 22 0.30 -30.17 -1.08
C GLU A 22 -0.98 -30.68 -0.43
N VAL A 23 -1.69 -29.83 0.30
CA VAL A 23 -2.88 -30.15 1.07
C VAL A 23 -4.09 -29.43 0.45
N PRO A 24 -5.23 -30.10 0.21
CA PRO A 24 -6.45 -29.45 -0.22
C PRO A 24 -6.83 -28.30 0.72
N ILE A 25 -7.15 -27.13 0.18
CA ILE A 25 -7.37 -25.95 1.00
C ILE A 25 -8.52 -26.13 2.00
N LYS A 26 -9.58 -26.84 1.62
CA LYS A 26 -10.71 -27.14 2.53
C LYS A 26 -10.28 -28.00 3.70
N GLU A 27 -9.42 -29.00 3.46
CA GLU A 27 -8.85 -29.83 4.53
C GLU A 27 -7.93 -29.03 5.44
N LEU A 28 -7.02 -28.22 4.84
CA LEU A 28 -6.08 -27.39 5.59
C LEU A 28 -6.80 -26.42 6.55
N LEU A 29 -7.88 -25.82 6.08
CA LEU A 29 -8.64 -24.81 6.83
C LEU A 29 -9.74 -25.38 7.71
N ASP A 30 -9.96 -26.70 7.69
CA ASP A 30 -10.84 -27.38 8.65
C ASP A 30 -10.21 -27.37 10.04
N GLY A 31 -10.97 -26.97 11.05
CA GLY A 31 -10.46 -26.84 12.42
C GLY A 31 -10.18 -28.19 13.11
N ASN A 32 -10.75 -29.30 12.62
CA ASN A 32 -10.58 -30.62 13.19
C ASN A 32 -9.54 -31.46 12.42
N LEU A 33 -9.54 -31.38 11.10
CA LEU A 33 -8.66 -32.15 10.22
C LEU A 33 -7.36 -31.41 9.93
N GLY A 34 -7.45 -30.13 9.71
CA GLY A 34 -6.37 -29.25 9.28
C GLY A 34 -5.72 -28.43 10.40
N LEU A 35 -5.42 -27.19 10.06
CA LEU A 35 -4.88 -26.18 10.99
C LEU A 35 -5.95 -25.18 11.41
N GLY A 36 -7.11 -25.22 10.76
CA GLY A 36 -8.14 -24.20 10.90
C GLY A 36 -7.78 -22.90 10.18
N LEU A 37 -8.74 -22.01 10.06
CA LEU A 37 -8.56 -20.70 9.42
C LEU A 37 -7.83 -19.76 10.40
N PRO A 38 -6.70 -19.14 10.01
CA PRO A 38 -6.01 -18.19 10.87
C PRO A 38 -6.87 -16.95 11.10
N LYS A 39 -7.07 -16.58 12.37
CA LYS A 39 -8.09 -15.59 12.78
C LYS A 39 -7.77 -14.14 12.43
N GLN A 40 -6.55 -13.79 12.07
CA GLN A 40 -6.13 -12.39 11.84
C GLN A 40 -5.11 -12.23 10.72
N THR A 41 -5.25 -12.97 9.62
CA THR A 41 -4.28 -12.99 8.52
C THR A 41 -4.02 -11.63 7.87
N LEU A 42 -4.94 -10.69 7.94
CA LEU A 42 -4.80 -9.32 7.43
C LEU A 42 -5.42 -8.32 8.41
N GLY A 43 -5.08 -8.39 9.67
CA GLY A 43 -5.62 -7.49 10.67
C GLY A 43 -4.63 -6.44 11.10
N THR A 44 -5.13 -5.24 11.18
CA THR A 44 -4.73 -4.13 12.03
C THR A 44 -3.37 -4.23 12.74
N HIS A 45 -2.45 -3.34 12.34
CA HIS A 45 -1.38 -2.79 13.17
C HIS A 45 -0.49 -3.76 13.95
N VAL A 46 -0.13 -4.91 13.38
CA VAL A 46 1.12 -5.50 13.81
C VAL A 46 2.21 -4.55 13.32
N LYS A 47 2.84 -3.82 14.24
CA LYS A 47 4.10 -3.12 13.96
C LYS A 47 5.05 -4.20 13.46
N SER A 48 5.13 -4.36 12.14
CA SER A 48 6.11 -5.24 11.54
C SER A 48 7.46 -4.72 11.99
N SER A 49 8.27 -5.57 12.60
CA SER A 49 9.69 -5.23 12.78
C SER A 49 10.20 -4.88 11.38
N SER A 50 10.72 -3.67 11.20
CA SER A 50 11.34 -3.26 9.94
C SER A 50 12.42 -4.28 9.59
N SER A 51 12.49 -4.66 8.31
CA SER A 51 13.56 -5.52 7.85
C SER A 51 14.92 -4.84 8.03
N VAL A 52 16.01 -5.59 7.98
CA VAL A 52 17.37 -5.02 8.06
C VAL A 52 17.59 -4.00 6.94
N GLU A 53 17.05 -4.29 5.74
CA GLU A 53 17.13 -3.42 4.57
C GLU A 53 16.32 -2.13 4.79
N GLU A 54 15.11 -2.22 5.33
CA GLU A 54 14.32 -1.03 5.71
C GLU A 54 15.06 -0.17 6.75
N GLN A 55 15.73 -0.79 7.72
CA GLN A 55 16.53 -0.08 8.71
C GLN A 55 17.77 0.59 8.09
N ASN A 56 18.45 -0.10 7.18
CA ASN A 56 19.59 0.45 6.45
C ASN A 56 19.20 1.63 5.58
N PHE A 57 18.07 1.52 4.86
CA PHE A 57 17.53 2.61 4.06
C PHE A 57 17.09 3.79 4.93
N LEU A 58 16.41 3.54 6.05
CA LEU A 58 16.04 4.57 7.03
C LEU A 58 17.29 5.29 7.57
N SER A 59 18.33 4.55 7.91
CA SER A 59 19.60 5.12 8.38
C SER A 59 20.27 6.00 7.34
N TYR A 60 20.30 5.55 6.08
CA TYR A 60 20.81 6.35 4.96
C TYR A 60 20.00 7.63 4.79
N LEU A 61 18.69 7.51 4.68
CA LEU A 61 17.80 8.65 4.46
C LEU A 61 17.85 9.65 5.62
N SER A 62 17.97 9.18 6.87
CA SER A 62 18.13 10.02 8.05
C SER A 62 19.37 10.90 7.96
N LYS A 63 20.49 10.34 7.49
CA LYS A 63 21.72 11.11 7.30
C LYS A 63 21.56 12.19 6.22
N GLU A 64 20.90 11.86 5.12
CA GLU A 64 20.70 12.83 4.03
C GLU A 64 19.70 13.93 4.44
N VAL A 65 18.62 13.60 5.14
CA VAL A 65 17.68 14.58 5.71
C VAL A 65 18.39 15.51 6.69
N PHE A 66 19.18 14.96 7.61
CA PHE A 66 19.95 15.78 8.56
C PHE A 66 20.94 16.73 7.88
N LYS A 67 21.67 16.23 6.87
CA LYS A 67 22.60 17.07 6.07
C LYS A 67 21.86 18.19 5.33
N ALA A 68 20.71 17.89 4.75
CA ALA A 68 19.92 18.85 4.01
C ALA A 68 19.39 19.94 4.95
N VAL A 69 18.79 19.58 6.07
CA VAL A 69 18.29 20.53 7.09
C VAL A 69 19.42 21.41 7.63
N LYS A 70 20.58 20.82 8.00
CA LYS A 70 21.76 21.56 8.46
C LYS A 70 22.27 22.58 7.45
N ASN A 71 22.20 22.26 6.14
CA ASN A 71 22.68 23.10 5.07
C ASN A 71 21.59 23.96 4.41
N CYS A 72 20.40 24.05 5.04
CA CYS A 72 19.23 24.79 4.54
C CYS A 72 18.82 24.41 3.10
N LYS A 73 19.05 23.14 2.71
CA LYS A 73 18.64 22.62 1.41
C LYS A 73 17.16 22.26 1.47
N LYS A 74 16.40 22.66 0.44
CA LYS A 74 14.97 22.39 0.32
C LYS A 74 14.65 21.07 -0.37
N GLU A 75 15.65 20.39 -0.95
CA GLU A 75 15.49 19.10 -1.61
C GLU A 75 16.68 18.16 -1.42
N ILE A 76 16.38 16.87 -1.50
CA ILE A 76 17.32 15.75 -1.43
C ILE A 76 17.10 14.87 -2.66
N ASP A 77 18.14 14.66 -3.45
CA ASP A 77 18.11 13.69 -4.55
C ASP A 77 18.80 12.39 -4.10
N ILE A 78 18.04 11.30 -4.06
CA ILE A 78 18.53 9.98 -3.67
C ILE A 78 18.86 9.08 -4.87
N SER A 79 18.99 9.63 -6.08
CA SER A 79 19.32 8.84 -7.28
C SER A 79 20.66 8.10 -7.19
N ASN A 80 21.57 8.57 -6.36
CA ASN A 80 22.86 7.94 -6.10
C ASN A 80 22.86 6.92 -4.94
N ILE A 81 21.67 6.54 -4.45
CA ILE A 81 21.58 5.52 -3.40
C ILE A 81 22.13 4.18 -3.91
N PRO A 82 22.91 3.45 -3.11
CA PRO A 82 23.32 2.10 -3.47
C PRO A 82 22.10 1.19 -3.71
N LEU A 83 22.00 0.61 -4.90
CA LEU A 83 20.85 -0.22 -5.29
C LEU A 83 20.57 -1.38 -4.33
N GLY A 84 21.61 -1.95 -3.71
CA GLY A 84 21.47 -3.00 -2.70
C GLY A 84 20.69 -2.56 -1.43
N LEU A 85 20.53 -1.25 -1.19
CA LEU A 85 19.66 -0.75 -0.12
C LEU A 85 18.19 -0.67 -0.52
N LEU A 86 17.91 -0.63 -1.82
CA LEU A 86 16.53 -0.54 -2.35
C LEU A 86 15.97 -1.91 -2.75
N TYR A 87 16.83 -2.78 -3.24
CA TYR A 87 16.45 -4.09 -3.78
C TYR A 87 17.23 -5.18 -3.05
N PRO A 88 16.73 -5.68 -1.92
CA PRO A 88 17.23 -6.93 -1.38
C PRO A 88 16.99 -8.02 -2.43
N ASN A 89 17.90 -9.00 -2.50
CA ASN A 89 17.71 -10.17 -3.33
C ASN A 89 16.36 -10.82 -2.98
N SER A 90 15.36 -10.58 -3.81
CA SER A 90 14.03 -11.14 -3.58
C SER A 90 13.87 -12.39 -4.42
N ASP A 91 13.49 -13.49 -3.78
CA ASP A 91 12.99 -14.69 -4.45
C ASP A 91 11.68 -14.34 -5.17
N ARG A 92 11.76 -13.86 -6.40
CA ARG A 92 10.60 -13.41 -7.16
C ARG A 92 9.98 -14.58 -7.90
N PHE A 93 8.86 -15.04 -7.42
CA PHE A 93 8.03 -16.02 -8.12
C PHE A 93 6.98 -15.37 -9.03
N VAL A 94 6.63 -14.11 -8.76
CA VAL A 94 5.52 -13.42 -9.44
C VAL A 94 5.93 -11.99 -9.74
N ALA A 95 5.59 -11.50 -10.94
CA ALA A 95 5.76 -10.09 -11.26
C ALA A 95 4.89 -9.23 -10.35
N ASN A 96 5.48 -8.20 -9.76
CA ASN A 96 4.75 -7.24 -8.95
C ASN A 96 3.73 -6.49 -9.82
N GLN A 97 2.47 -6.55 -9.42
CA GLN A 97 1.40 -5.76 -9.99
C GLN A 97 0.92 -4.79 -8.95
N LEU A 98 1.14 -3.51 -9.19
CA LEU A 98 0.73 -2.44 -8.29
C LEU A 98 0.23 -1.23 -9.07
N GLU A 99 -0.55 -0.42 -8.40
CA GLU A 99 -0.95 0.90 -8.88
C GLU A 99 -0.21 1.98 -8.11
N LEU A 100 0.30 2.98 -8.84
CA LEU A 100 0.87 4.19 -8.27
C LEU A 100 0.02 5.38 -8.69
N TYR A 101 -0.37 6.21 -7.72
CA TYR A 101 -1.04 7.48 -7.99
C TYR A 101 0.01 8.58 -8.09
N CYS A 102 0.01 9.25 -9.23
CA CYS A 102 1.00 10.27 -9.53
C CYS A 102 0.35 11.51 -10.10
N GLU A 103 0.91 12.66 -9.77
CA GLU A 103 0.66 13.92 -10.46
C GLU A 103 1.80 14.19 -11.45
N ILE A 104 1.47 14.53 -12.68
CA ILE A 104 2.46 14.97 -13.67
C ILE A 104 2.53 16.48 -13.62
N LYS A 105 3.69 17.01 -13.25
CA LYS A 105 3.97 18.45 -13.13
C LYS A 105 4.90 18.88 -14.26
N ASN A 106 4.75 20.11 -14.75
CA ASN A 106 5.59 20.73 -15.80
C ASN A 106 5.70 19.95 -17.12
N PHE A 107 4.79 20.23 -18.04
CA PHE A 107 4.77 19.60 -19.38
C PHE A 107 5.75 20.22 -20.39
N GLU A 108 6.32 21.42 -20.16
CA GLU A 108 6.99 22.20 -21.23
C GLU A 108 8.48 21.89 -21.45
N SER A 109 9.19 21.28 -20.50
CA SER A 109 10.62 20.97 -20.69
C SER A 109 11.02 19.56 -20.29
N GLN A 110 10.63 19.12 -19.12
CA GLN A 110 10.76 17.72 -18.66
C GLN A 110 9.63 17.41 -17.67
N PRO A 111 8.84 16.36 -17.91
CA PRO A 111 7.79 15.97 -16.98
C PRO A 111 8.41 15.53 -15.65
N VAL A 112 7.95 16.14 -14.58
CA VAL A 112 8.24 15.72 -13.22
C VAL A 112 7.06 14.93 -12.71
N ILE A 113 7.29 13.72 -12.22
CA ILE A 113 6.27 12.85 -11.65
C ILE A 113 6.31 13.01 -10.14
N SER A 114 5.22 13.46 -9.54
CA SER A 114 5.08 13.52 -8.09
C SER A 114 4.17 12.39 -7.60
N VAL A 115 4.69 11.54 -6.72
CA VAL A 115 3.88 10.50 -6.09
C VAL A 115 3.02 11.14 -5.00
N VAL A 116 1.71 10.92 -5.07
CA VAL A 116 0.78 11.52 -4.11
C VAL A 116 0.80 10.78 -2.76
N PRO A 117 0.37 11.42 -1.65
CA PRO A 117 0.40 10.83 -0.31
C PRO A 117 -0.33 9.49 -0.21
N ASN A 118 -1.49 9.34 -0.88
CA ASN A 118 -2.14 8.04 -1.04
C ASN A 118 -1.57 7.36 -2.26
N THR A 119 -0.45 6.68 -2.08
CA THR A 119 0.46 6.26 -3.14
C THR A 119 -0.09 5.26 -4.14
N GLY A 120 -1.23 4.60 -3.86
CA GLY A 120 -1.82 3.63 -4.76
C GLY A 120 -2.28 2.33 -4.09
N SER A 121 -2.19 1.23 -4.80
CA SER A 121 -2.60 -0.09 -4.31
C SER A 121 -1.54 -1.15 -4.56
N ASP A 122 -1.45 -2.09 -3.62
CA ASP A 122 -0.66 -3.31 -3.72
C ASP A 122 -1.23 -4.36 -4.69
N MET A 123 -2.34 -4.05 -5.37
CA MET A 123 -2.95 -4.86 -6.42
C MET A 123 -3.36 -3.96 -7.57
N ILE A 124 -3.13 -4.41 -8.79
CA ILE A 124 -3.53 -3.70 -10.01
C ILE A 124 -5.04 -3.82 -10.26
N GLY A 125 -5.64 -2.82 -10.88
CA GLY A 125 -7.05 -2.81 -11.27
C GLY A 125 -8.00 -2.20 -10.25
N LYS A 126 -7.56 -1.93 -9.02
CA LYS A 126 -8.43 -1.42 -7.95
C LYS A 126 -9.00 -0.03 -8.23
N SER A 127 -8.19 0.87 -8.74
CA SER A 127 -8.63 2.25 -9.03
C SER A 127 -9.53 2.31 -10.24
N ILE A 128 -9.22 1.53 -11.27
CA ILE A 128 -9.93 1.56 -12.54
C ILE A 128 -11.15 0.64 -12.54
N GLY A 129 -11.17 -0.39 -11.68
CA GLY A 129 -12.18 -1.44 -11.70
C GLY A 129 -13.62 -0.93 -11.70
N ARG A 130 -13.93 0.01 -10.81
CA ARG A 130 -15.26 0.66 -10.76
C ARG A 130 -15.55 1.57 -11.96
N PHE A 131 -14.54 2.00 -12.70
CA PHE A 131 -14.63 2.87 -13.86
C PHE A 131 -14.31 2.16 -15.17
N ALA A 132 -14.16 0.84 -15.15
CA ALA A 132 -13.71 0.04 -16.29
C ALA A 132 -14.60 0.22 -17.55
N SER A 133 -15.90 0.49 -17.37
CA SER A 133 -16.81 0.81 -18.47
C SER A 133 -16.43 2.07 -19.24
N TYR A 134 -15.70 2.99 -18.60
CA TYR A 134 -15.20 4.23 -19.23
C TYR A 134 -13.82 4.05 -19.88
N PHE A 135 -13.06 3.02 -19.46
CA PHE A 135 -11.70 2.75 -19.93
C PHE A 135 -11.51 1.29 -20.35
N PRO A 136 -12.35 0.73 -21.22
CA PRO A 136 -12.39 -0.71 -21.50
C PRO A 136 -11.06 -1.26 -22.02
N ASN A 137 -10.40 -0.54 -22.93
CA ASN A 137 -9.14 -1.00 -23.54
C ASN A 137 -7.96 -1.04 -22.55
N SER A 138 -7.92 -0.13 -21.60
CA SER A 138 -6.86 -0.10 -20.58
C SER A 138 -7.02 -1.20 -19.55
N TYR A 139 -8.26 -1.66 -19.34
CA TYR A 139 -8.60 -2.66 -18.33
C TYR A 139 -8.36 -4.09 -18.82
N ILE A 140 -8.71 -4.37 -20.08
CA ILE A 140 -8.55 -5.70 -20.71
C ILE A 140 -7.07 -6.12 -20.81
N SER A 141 -6.14 -5.16 -20.86
CA SER A 141 -4.71 -5.47 -20.96
C SER A 141 -4.08 -6.01 -19.65
N LEU A 142 -4.81 -6.02 -18.54
CA LEU A 142 -4.30 -6.50 -17.26
C LEU A 142 -4.18 -8.02 -17.17
N ASP A 143 -4.92 -8.74 -18.00
CA ASP A 143 -5.05 -10.21 -17.94
C ASP A 143 -3.91 -10.97 -18.63
N SER A 144 -3.07 -10.30 -19.41
CA SER A 144 -2.23 -10.98 -20.41
C SER A 144 -0.93 -11.58 -19.88
N GLN A 145 -0.58 -11.41 -18.60
CA GLN A 145 0.78 -11.77 -18.16
C GLN A 145 0.88 -12.68 -16.91
N LEU A 146 -0.20 -12.95 -16.19
CA LEU A 146 -0.13 -13.70 -14.93
C LEU A 146 -1.37 -14.59 -14.74
N ASP A 147 -1.15 -15.79 -14.19
CA ASP A 147 -2.22 -16.69 -13.72
C ASP A 147 -2.92 -16.15 -12.45
N ASN A 148 -3.38 -14.90 -12.51
CA ASN A 148 -4.14 -14.30 -11.43
C ASN A 148 -5.59 -14.79 -11.46
N VAL A 149 -6.14 -15.00 -10.28
CA VAL A 149 -7.52 -15.38 -10.06
C VAL A 149 -8.21 -14.25 -9.29
N GLU A 150 -9.21 -13.66 -9.91
CA GLU A 150 -9.98 -12.61 -9.24
C GLU A 150 -10.90 -13.21 -8.19
N LEU A 151 -10.70 -12.76 -6.96
CA LEU A 151 -11.53 -13.16 -5.84
C LEU A 151 -12.78 -12.29 -5.80
N ILE A 152 -13.93 -12.92 -5.93
CA ILE A 152 -15.22 -12.25 -5.91
C ILE A 152 -15.99 -12.70 -4.67
N GLU A 153 -16.29 -11.76 -3.80
CA GLU A 153 -17.08 -11.95 -2.60
C GLU A 153 -18.09 -10.82 -2.44
N PHE A 154 -19.34 -11.15 -2.12
CA PHE A 154 -20.32 -10.13 -1.77
C PHE A 154 -19.99 -9.52 -0.41
N PRO A 155 -20.00 -8.19 -0.30
CA PRO A 155 -19.75 -7.52 0.95
C PRO A 155 -20.83 -7.85 1.98
N ARG A 156 -20.40 -8.02 3.21
CA ARG A 156 -21.34 -8.17 4.33
C ARG A 156 -22.05 -6.85 4.69
N ASP A 157 -21.42 -5.72 4.34
CA ASP A 157 -21.97 -4.38 4.57
C ASP A 157 -22.39 -3.73 3.24
N SER A 158 -23.71 -3.51 3.08
CA SER A 158 -24.29 -2.90 1.88
C SER A 158 -23.91 -1.42 1.67
N LYS A 159 -23.38 -0.74 2.69
CA LYS A 159 -23.02 0.69 2.60
C LYS A 159 -21.89 0.97 1.60
N ASN A 160 -21.09 -0.03 1.29
CA ASN A 160 -19.90 0.11 0.45
C ASN A 160 -20.07 -0.48 -0.96
N LEU A 161 -21.28 -0.86 -1.36
CA LEU A 161 -21.53 -1.51 -2.66
C LEU A 161 -20.96 -0.72 -3.87
N ASN A 162 -21.11 0.61 -3.86
CA ASN A 162 -20.60 1.45 -4.95
C ASN A 162 -19.06 1.43 -5.08
N VAL A 163 -18.37 1.21 -3.97
CA VAL A 163 -16.90 1.14 -3.95
C VAL A 163 -16.43 -0.27 -4.33
N MET A 164 -17.24 -1.27 -4.04
CA MET A 164 -16.96 -2.68 -4.32
C MET A 164 -17.29 -3.07 -5.76
N SER A 165 -18.24 -2.38 -6.37
CA SER A 165 -18.66 -2.66 -7.74
C SER A 165 -17.49 -2.37 -8.69
N ALA A 166 -16.80 -3.42 -9.08
CA ALA A 166 -15.74 -3.39 -10.08
C ALA A 166 -16.10 -4.40 -11.19
N GLN A 167 -15.74 -4.08 -12.43
CA GLN A 167 -15.77 -5.08 -13.48
C GLN A 167 -14.58 -6.02 -13.28
N ASN A 168 -14.80 -7.31 -13.56
CA ASN A 168 -13.74 -8.29 -13.47
C ASN A 168 -12.65 -7.99 -14.50
N ALA A 169 -11.42 -7.87 -14.05
CA ALA A 169 -10.26 -7.61 -14.89
C ALA A 169 -9.59 -8.90 -15.37
N HIS A 170 -9.85 -10.00 -14.68
CA HIS A 170 -9.20 -11.28 -14.93
C HIS A 170 -10.20 -12.31 -15.49
N SER A 171 -9.69 -13.13 -16.41
CA SER A 171 -10.49 -14.21 -17.04
C SER A 171 -10.83 -15.32 -16.06
N LYS A 172 -9.94 -15.60 -15.10
CA LYS A 172 -10.14 -16.61 -14.05
C LYS A 172 -10.73 -15.98 -12.79
N LYS A 173 -11.71 -16.62 -12.19
CA LYS A 173 -12.43 -16.12 -11.00
C LYS A 173 -12.55 -17.21 -9.95
N LEU A 174 -12.54 -16.81 -8.68
CA LEU A 174 -12.99 -17.62 -7.55
C LEU A 174 -14.17 -16.91 -6.88
N LEU A 175 -15.32 -17.56 -6.88
CA LEU A 175 -16.56 -17.06 -6.28
C LEU A 175 -16.70 -17.64 -4.88
N LEU A 176 -16.75 -16.80 -3.86
CA LEU A 176 -16.87 -17.24 -2.46
C LEU A 176 -18.30 -17.17 -1.91
N SER A 177 -19.18 -16.42 -2.54
CA SER A 177 -20.51 -16.14 -2.00
C SER A 177 -21.66 -16.75 -2.80
N TYR A 178 -21.42 -17.26 -3.98
CA TYR A 178 -22.44 -17.86 -4.84
C TYR A 178 -21.79 -18.79 -5.87
N ASP A 179 -22.59 -19.72 -6.40
CA ASP A 179 -22.17 -20.59 -7.48
C ASP A 179 -22.49 -19.92 -8.82
N ASP A 180 -21.53 -19.95 -9.72
CA ASP A 180 -21.69 -19.55 -11.12
C ASP A 180 -21.34 -20.75 -12.00
N ASN A 181 -22.18 -21.01 -12.98
CA ASN A 181 -21.93 -22.08 -13.97
C ASN A 181 -20.93 -21.63 -15.07
N ASP A 182 -20.16 -20.59 -14.80
CA ASP A 182 -19.14 -20.09 -15.74
C ASP A 182 -17.91 -21.00 -15.73
N ASN A 183 -17.56 -21.54 -16.90
CA ASN A 183 -16.37 -22.41 -17.09
C ASN A 183 -15.04 -21.72 -16.76
N THR A 184 -15.04 -20.40 -16.53
CA THR A 184 -13.85 -19.63 -16.12
C THR A 184 -13.62 -19.61 -14.62
N SER A 185 -14.58 -20.09 -13.84
CA SER A 185 -14.50 -20.11 -12.38
C SER A 185 -13.60 -21.25 -11.89
N ILE A 186 -12.71 -20.93 -10.96
CA ILE A 186 -11.94 -21.92 -10.21
C ILE A 186 -12.78 -22.34 -9.01
N GLU A 187 -12.88 -23.65 -8.80
CA GLU A 187 -13.52 -24.19 -7.61
C GLU A 187 -12.52 -24.28 -6.46
N LEU A 188 -12.95 -23.92 -5.26
CA LEU A 188 -12.10 -24.01 -4.08
C LEU A 188 -11.59 -25.45 -3.83
N ASP A 189 -12.37 -26.45 -4.27
CA ASP A 189 -12.02 -27.87 -4.19
C ASP A 189 -10.82 -28.26 -5.08
N SER A 190 -10.55 -27.49 -6.13
CA SER A 190 -9.40 -27.71 -6.99
C SER A 190 -8.12 -27.04 -6.47
N VAL A 191 -8.19 -26.26 -5.39
CA VAL A 191 -7.06 -25.51 -4.88
C VAL A 191 -6.35 -26.29 -3.78
N VAL A 192 -5.05 -26.48 -3.96
CA VAL A 192 -4.15 -27.02 -2.92
C VAL A 192 -3.18 -25.96 -2.43
N VAL A 193 -2.72 -26.14 -1.22
CA VAL A 193 -1.74 -25.30 -0.55
C VAL A 193 -0.47 -26.10 -0.32
N GLY A 194 0.65 -25.54 -0.73
CA GLY A 194 1.98 -26.08 -0.45
C GLY A 194 2.90 -24.99 0.11
N VAL A 195 4.14 -25.39 0.42
CA VAL A 195 5.18 -24.48 0.89
C VAL A 195 6.40 -24.53 -0.03
N ILE A 196 7.04 -23.38 -0.20
CA ILE A 196 8.35 -23.27 -0.85
C ILE A 196 9.32 -22.68 0.17
N LYS A 197 10.49 -23.30 0.28
CA LYS A 197 11.60 -22.80 1.07
C LYS A 197 12.32 -21.73 0.27
N THR A 198 12.28 -20.49 0.76
CA THR A 198 13.09 -19.39 0.24
C THR A 198 14.41 -19.30 1.02
N GLU A 199 15.30 -18.39 0.64
CA GLU A 199 16.58 -18.20 1.33
C GLU A 199 16.41 -17.93 2.84
N TYR A 200 15.34 -17.23 3.22
CA TYR A 200 15.13 -16.74 4.59
C TYR A 200 14.02 -17.46 5.36
N ARG A 201 13.04 -18.05 4.66
CA ARG A 201 11.84 -18.63 5.30
C ARG A 201 11.04 -19.51 4.35
N TYR A 202 10.06 -20.20 4.89
CA TYR A 202 9.03 -20.87 4.10
C TYR A 202 7.94 -19.85 3.72
N LYS A 203 7.40 -19.98 2.50
CA LYS A 203 6.23 -19.24 2.02
C LYS A 203 5.19 -20.22 1.49
N LEU A 204 3.92 -19.98 1.80
CA LEU A 204 2.81 -20.71 1.22
C LEU A 204 2.59 -20.31 -0.23
N TYR A 205 2.09 -21.25 -1.03
CA TYR A 205 1.60 -20.99 -2.38
C TYR A 205 0.32 -21.76 -2.62
N PHE A 206 -0.44 -21.34 -3.63
CA PHE A 206 -1.62 -22.03 -4.11
C PHE A 206 -1.35 -22.65 -5.48
N ARG A 207 -1.92 -23.83 -5.74
CA ARG A 207 -1.92 -24.48 -7.05
C ARG A 207 -3.34 -24.92 -7.40
N ASP A 208 -3.76 -24.67 -8.62
CA ASP A 208 -4.98 -25.25 -9.18
C ASP A 208 -4.66 -26.63 -9.74
N LEU A 209 -5.24 -27.68 -9.18
CA LEU A 209 -5.03 -29.06 -9.58
C LEU A 209 -5.51 -29.36 -11.01
N ARG A 210 -6.49 -28.59 -11.53
CA ARG A 210 -7.02 -28.78 -12.89
C ARG A 210 -6.02 -28.36 -13.95
N THR A 211 -5.26 -27.30 -13.68
CA THR A 211 -4.27 -26.75 -14.64
C THR A 211 -2.83 -27.10 -14.26
N GLY A 212 -2.58 -27.48 -13.01
CA GLY A 212 -1.25 -27.68 -12.45
C GLY A 212 -0.49 -26.37 -12.20
N SER A 213 -1.09 -25.21 -12.47
CA SER A 213 -0.46 -23.90 -12.37
C SER A 213 -0.49 -23.37 -10.94
N ILE A 214 0.57 -22.65 -10.53
CA ILE A 214 0.54 -21.82 -9.34
C ILE A 214 -0.39 -20.63 -9.62
N VAL A 215 -1.30 -20.34 -8.69
CA VAL A 215 -2.28 -19.28 -8.81
C VAL A 215 -2.12 -18.26 -7.69
N ASN A 216 -2.40 -16.98 -8.01
CA ASN A 216 -2.45 -15.90 -7.05
C ASN A 216 -3.83 -15.30 -7.02
N PHE A 217 -4.36 -15.09 -5.82
CA PHE A 217 -5.64 -14.44 -5.64
C PHE A 217 -5.46 -12.93 -5.55
N VAL A 218 -6.25 -12.20 -6.33
CA VAL A 218 -6.25 -10.74 -6.39
C VAL A 218 -7.68 -10.22 -6.26
N THR A 219 -7.85 -8.96 -5.97
CA THR A 219 -9.16 -8.30 -5.98
C THR A 219 -9.06 -6.92 -6.60
N THR A 220 -9.99 -6.60 -7.49
CA THR A 220 -10.14 -5.27 -8.11
C THR A 220 -11.05 -4.34 -7.31
N SER A 221 -11.62 -4.83 -6.20
CA SER A 221 -12.37 -3.98 -5.28
C SER A 221 -11.47 -2.91 -4.64
N MET A 222 -11.90 -1.66 -4.64
CA MET A 222 -11.19 -0.55 -3.99
C MET A 222 -11.21 -0.63 -2.46
N LEU A 223 -12.01 -1.51 -1.88
CA LEU A 223 -12.05 -1.67 -0.43
C LEU A 223 -10.71 -2.15 0.11
N ASN A 224 -10.38 -1.64 1.29
CA ASN A 224 -9.18 -2.07 1.97
C ASN A 224 -9.35 -3.51 2.47
N HIS A 225 -8.73 -4.46 1.77
CA HIS A 225 -8.77 -5.88 2.11
C HIS A 225 -8.12 -6.21 3.47
N LYS A 226 -7.35 -5.28 4.04
CA LYS A 226 -6.75 -5.41 5.38
C LYS A 226 -7.72 -4.99 6.49
N SER A 227 -8.84 -4.34 6.16
CA SER A 227 -9.83 -3.92 7.16
C SER A 227 -10.70 -5.08 7.60
N ASN A 228 -10.95 -5.17 8.91
CA ASN A 228 -11.83 -6.19 9.48
C ASN A 228 -13.29 -5.96 9.02
N GLY A 229 -13.99 -7.05 8.74
CA GLY A 229 -15.43 -7.04 8.46
C GLY A 229 -15.82 -6.72 7.01
N VAL A 230 -14.84 -6.38 6.15
CA VAL A 230 -15.09 -6.12 4.72
C VAL A 230 -15.11 -7.44 3.94
N PHE A 231 -14.04 -8.21 4.05
CA PHE A 231 -13.91 -9.52 3.42
C PHE A 231 -14.02 -10.63 4.48
N SER A 232 -14.42 -11.84 4.06
CA SER A 232 -14.36 -13.03 4.92
C SER A 232 -12.92 -13.35 5.31
N ASP A 233 -12.75 -14.13 6.38
CA ASP A 233 -11.43 -14.56 6.82
C ASP A 233 -10.75 -15.46 5.76
N LEU A 234 -11.55 -16.24 5.00
CA LEU A 234 -11.05 -17.03 3.87
C LEU A 234 -10.50 -16.14 2.77
N ALA A 235 -11.27 -15.13 2.32
CA ALA A 235 -10.80 -14.18 1.31
C ALA A 235 -9.52 -13.48 1.75
N ARG A 236 -9.48 -13.05 3.01
CA ARG A 236 -8.30 -12.40 3.59
C ARG A 236 -7.09 -13.31 3.64
N PHE A 237 -7.27 -14.60 3.95
CA PHE A 237 -6.20 -15.59 3.91
C PHE A 237 -5.66 -15.77 2.50
N LEU A 238 -6.52 -15.95 1.51
CA LEU A 238 -6.14 -16.12 0.09
C LEU A 238 -5.33 -14.91 -0.41
N LEU A 239 -5.81 -13.70 -0.12
CA LEU A 239 -5.13 -12.46 -0.49
C LEU A 239 -3.80 -12.28 0.26
N ALA A 240 -3.73 -12.66 1.56
CA ALA A 240 -2.50 -12.54 2.34
C ALA A 240 -1.37 -13.41 1.82
N VAL A 241 -1.67 -14.67 1.52
CA VAL A 241 -0.69 -15.61 0.95
C VAL A 241 -0.20 -15.11 -0.42
N SER A 242 -1.12 -14.65 -1.28
CA SER A 242 -0.75 -14.12 -2.60
C SER A 242 0.12 -12.85 -2.51
N LEU A 243 -0.19 -11.94 -1.57
CA LEU A 243 0.59 -10.73 -1.35
C LEU A 243 1.98 -11.00 -0.73
N GLU A 244 2.17 -12.13 -0.07
CA GLU A 244 3.48 -12.46 0.51
C GLU A 244 4.56 -12.69 -0.57
N TRP A 245 4.16 -13.03 -1.79
CA TRP A 245 5.03 -13.19 -2.95
C TRP A 245 5.37 -11.89 -3.67
N GLN A 246 4.68 -10.82 -3.32
CA GLN A 246 4.92 -9.50 -3.92
C GLN A 246 5.90 -8.70 -3.05
N ASP A 247 6.83 -8.01 -3.71
CA ASP A 247 7.60 -6.96 -3.06
C ASP A 247 6.64 -5.82 -2.67
N ASN A 248 6.87 -5.22 -1.51
CA ASN A 248 6.10 -4.05 -1.11
C ASN A 248 6.88 -2.76 -1.44
N PRO A 249 6.69 -2.16 -2.63
CA PRO A 249 7.38 -0.94 -3.02
C PRO A 249 6.97 0.26 -2.17
N PHE A 250 5.82 0.17 -1.47
CA PHE A 250 5.35 1.23 -0.57
C PHE A 250 6.13 1.31 0.75
N SER A 251 7.04 0.37 1.02
CA SER A 251 7.93 0.44 2.18
C SER A 251 8.76 1.72 2.19
N VAL A 252 9.20 2.19 1.03
CA VAL A 252 9.94 3.45 0.87
C VAL A 252 9.12 4.64 1.38
N PHE A 253 7.84 4.71 1.02
CA PHE A 253 6.96 5.80 1.46
C PHE A 253 6.69 5.76 2.96
N ARG A 254 6.51 4.56 3.55
CA ARG A 254 6.40 4.41 5.01
C ARG A 254 7.66 4.87 5.74
N ILE A 255 8.84 4.60 5.17
CA ILE A 255 10.11 5.05 5.74
C ILE A 255 10.19 6.58 5.70
N ILE A 256 9.74 7.20 4.61
CA ILE A 256 9.67 8.66 4.50
C ILE A 256 8.69 9.25 5.52
N GLU A 257 7.56 8.58 5.79
CA GLU A 257 6.60 8.99 6.82
C GLU A 257 7.17 8.92 8.24
N ASN A 258 8.16 8.07 8.50
CA ASN A 258 8.82 8.01 9.82
C ASN A 258 9.54 9.30 10.24
N PHE A 259 9.70 10.28 9.35
CA PHE A 259 10.26 11.61 9.69
C PHE A 259 9.23 12.60 10.25
N ASP A 260 8.01 12.20 10.50
CA ASP A 260 6.92 13.04 11.02
C ASP A 260 7.18 13.64 12.43
N TYR A 261 8.29 13.27 13.06
CA TYR A 261 8.76 13.92 14.29
C TYR A 261 9.56 15.19 14.01
N LEU A 262 9.97 15.43 12.77
CA LEU A 262 10.65 16.65 12.36
C LEU A 262 9.62 17.74 12.00
N PRO A 263 9.82 18.97 12.46
CA PRO A 263 8.91 20.08 12.12
C PRO A 263 9.02 20.51 10.64
N TYR A 264 10.11 20.12 9.96
CA TYR A 264 10.35 20.36 8.55
C TYR A 264 11.08 19.20 7.90
N ILE A 265 10.62 18.78 6.72
CA ILE A 265 11.20 17.70 5.91
C ILE A 265 11.41 18.24 4.48
N PRO A 266 12.65 18.27 3.98
CA PRO A 266 12.94 18.66 2.61
C PRO A 266 12.24 17.75 1.59
N LYS A 267 11.99 18.26 0.38
CA LYS A 267 11.51 17.46 -0.75
C LYS A 267 12.48 16.29 -1.00
N ILE A 268 11.96 15.08 -1.15
CA ILE A 268 12.76 13.88 -1.45
C ILE A 268 12.42 13.44 -2.87
N LYS A 269 13.44 13.34 -3.72
CA LYS A 269 13.29 12.95 -5.11
C LYS A 269 14.28 11.86 -5.51
N TYR A 270 13.93 11.13 -6.56
CA TYR A 270 14.79 10.21 -7.29
C TYR A 270 14.83 10.66 -8.75
N GLY A 271 15.87 11.43 -9.13
CA GLY A 271 15.91 12.08 -10.44
C GLY A 271 14.68 12.99 -10.67
N ASN A 272 13.87 12.69 -11.68
CA ASN A 272 12.66 13.44 -12.02
C ASN A 272 11.39 12.97 -11.28
N ILE A 273 11.54 12.01 -10.34
CA ILE A 273 10.42 11.50 -9.55
C ILE A 273 10.46 12.10 -8.16
N ILE A 274 9.43 12.83 -7.77
CA ILE A 274 9.24 13.32 -6.41
C ILE A 274 8.57 12.21 -5.61
N LEU A 275 9.32 11.65 -4.64
CA LEU A 275 8.84 10.62 -3.73
C LEU A 275 8.09 11.20 -2.53
N SER A 276 8.49 12.39 -2.10
CA SER A 276 7.82 13.15 -1.06
C SER A 276 8.00 14.64 -1.31
N GLU A 277 6.90 15.36 -1.30
CA GLU A 277 6.92 16.82 -1.34
C GLU A 277 7.58 17.39 -0.08
N GLU A 278 8.02 18.64 -0.15
CA GLU A 278 8.46 19.40 1.00
C GLU A 278 7.33 19.48 2.02
N LYS A 279 7.61 19.09 3.28
CA LYS A 279 6.60 18.96 4.34
C LYS A 279 6.94 19.82 5.54
N TRP A 280 5.89 20.34 6.16
CA TRP A 280 5.94 20.96 7.47
C TRP A 280 4.99 20.23 8.40
N VAL A 281 5.44 19.99 9.63
CA VAL A 281 4.65 19.36 10.68
C VAL A 281 4.49 20.35 11.81
N LEU A 282 3.26 20.64 12.14
CA LEU A 282 2.93 21.49 13.28
C LEU A 282 2.42 20.57 14.40
N SER A 283 3.22 20.41 15.45
CA SER A 283 2.91 19.66 16.68
C SER A 283 2.92 20.58 17.88
N ASP A 284 2.40 20.09 19.00
CA ASP A 284 2.43 20.78 20.30
C ASP A 284 1.79 22.17 20.29
N ILE A 285 0.69 22.32 19.55
CA ILE A 285 0.00 23.60 19.38
C ILE A 285 -0.83 23.90 20.63
N ASP A 286 -0.69 25.11 21.16
CA ASP A 286 -1.75 25.66 22.00
C ASP A 286 -2.95 26.04 21.09
N LYS A 287 -4.00 25.21 21.15
CA LYS A 287 -5.22 25.38 20.35
C LYS A 287 -5.96 26.72 20.61
N ASN A 288 -5.56 27.44 21.65
CA ASN A 288 -6.15 28.74 22.03
C ASN A 288 -5.28 29.93 21.61
N ASP A 289 -4.08 29.68 21.09
CA ASP A 289 -3.12 30.74 20.80
C ASP A 289 -2.69 30.77 19.32
N LEU A 290 -3.20 31.74 18.57
CA LEU A 290 -2.80 32.02 17.18
C LEU A 290 -1.33 32.43 17.05
N SER A 291 -0.69 32.91 18.12
CA SER A 291 0.72 33.30 18.08
C SER A 291 1.63 32.09 17.86
N SER A 292 1.21 30.90 18.27
CA SER A 292 1.95 29.65 18.06
C SER A 292 2.13 29.32 16.57
N ILE A 293 1.10 29.53 15.74
CA ILE A 293 1.19 29.34 14.27
C ILE A 293 2.13 30.36 13.66
N LYS A 294 2.06 31.64 14.10
CA LYS A 294 2.92 32.71 13.60
C LYS A 294 4.39 32.46 13.92
N GLN A 295 4.67 31.95 15.13
CA GLN A 295 6.02 31.61 15.55
C GLN A 295 6.54 30.42 14.73
N TRP A 296 5.77 29.35 14.62
CA TRP A 296 6.11 28.18 13.80
C TRP A 296 6.39 28.56 12.34
N LYS A 297 5.53 29.43 11.76
CA LYS A 297 5.73 29.94 10.40
C LYS A 297 7.09 30.62 10.23
N LYS A 298 7.50 31.40 11.24
CA LYS A 298 8.78 32.12 11.22
C LYS A 298 9.97 31.18 11.44
N ASP A 299 9.85 30.24 12.37
CA ASP A 299 10.95 29.35 12.77
C ASP A 299 11.33 28.36 11.67
N PHE A 300 10.36 27.94 10.84
CA PHE A 300 10.54 26.92 9.81
C PHE A 300 10.35 27.44 8.38
N ASP A 301 10.41 28.78 8.15
CA ASP A 301 10.25 29.42 6.84
C ASP A 301 9.04 28.88 6.07
N VAL A 302 7.89 28.77 6.77
CA VAL A 302 6.66 28.17 6.24
C VAL A 302 6.01 29.12 5.26
N PRO A 303 5.70 28.70 4.01
CA PRO A 303 5.02 29.51 3.03
C PRO A 303 3.64 29.97 3.49
N ARG A 304 3.14 31.07 2.89
CA ARG A 304 1.80 31.57 3.15
C ARG A 304 0.72 30.53 2.74
N LEU A 305 0.84 29.98 1.53
CA LEU A 305 -0.11 29.03 0.96
C LEU A 305 0.46 27.60 1.04
N LEU A 306 -0.31 26.70 1.63
CA LEU A 306 0.04 25.30 1.82
C LEU A 306 -1.16 24.40 1.57
N TYR A 307 -0.89 23.14 1.25
CA TYR A 307 -1.90 22.09 1.37
C TYR A 307 -1.85 21.47 2.75
N PHE A 308 -2.94 21.56 3.48
CA PHE A 308 -3.18 20.77 4.69
C PHE A 308 -3.65 19.37 4.31
N HIS A 309 -3.12 18.35 4.97
CA HIS A 309 -3.46 16.94 4.74
C HIS A 309 -4.17 16.34 5.95
N LYS A 310 -5.27 15.65 5.69
CA LYS A 310 -5.99 14.84 6.68
C LYS A 310 -6.44 13.54 6.01
N ALA A 311 -5.75 12.44 6.33
CA ALA A 311 -5.90 11.17 5.62
C ALA A 311 -5.67 11.34 4.11
N ASP A 312 -6.68 11.06 3.28
CA ASP A 312 -6.67 11.22 1.83
C ASP A 312 -7.16 12.60 1.34
N GLU A 313 -7.63 13.42 2.25
CA GLU A 313 -8.10 14.79 1.92
C GLU A 313 -6.94 15.78 1.88
N ARG A 314 -6.98 16.69 0.90
CA ARG A 314 -6.03 17.78 0.73
C ARG A 314 -6.77 19.10 0.58
N LEU A 315 -6.54 20.03 1.49
CA LEU A 315 -7.20 21.33 1.52
C LEU A 315 -6.16 22.45 1.40
N LEU A 316 -6.37 23.38 0.48
CA LEU A 316 -5.56 24.60 0.38
C LEU A 316 -5.89 25.52 1.57
N VAL A 317 -4.86 25.99 2.27
CA VAL A 317 -4.97 26.90 3.40
C VAL A 317 -4.06 28.11 3.21
N ASP A 318 -4.55 29.28 3.61
CA ASP A 318 -3.81 30.54 3.64
C ASP A 318 -3.49 30.89 5.10
N LEU A 319 -2.23 30.77 5.49
CA LEU A 319 -1.79 31.07 6.87
C LEU A 319 -1.83 32.56 7.24
N GLU A 320 -2.17 33.45 6.31
CA GLU A 320 -2.45 34.87 6.55
C GLU A 320 -3.96 35.16 6.64
N ASN A 321 -4.80 34.16 6.39
CA ASN A 321 -6.24 34.25 6.60
C ASN A 321 -6.60 33.80 8.03
N ASP A 322 -7.19 34.69 8.80
CA ASP A 322 -7.59 34.38 10.19
C ASP A 322 -8.64 33.27 10.28
N LEU A 323 -9.52 33.11 9.29
CA LEU A 323 -10.51 32.04 9.29
C LEU A 323 -9.85 30.66 9.09
N ASP A 324 -8.90 30.57 8.16
CA ASP A 324 -8.17 29.34 7.90
C ASP A 324 -7.33 28.94 9.13
N THR A 325 -6.62 29.89 9.73
CA THR A 325 -5.81 29.62 10.92
C THR A 325 -6.65 29.24 12.12
N GLN A 326 -7.80 29.90 12.37
CA GLN A 326 -8.74 29.50 13.42
C GLN A 326 -9.33 28.10 13.16
N TRP A 327 -9.62 27.77 11.88
CA TRP A 327 -10.11 26.46 11.51
C TRP A 327 -9.05 25.37 11.77
N LEU A 328 -7.78 25.64 11.46
CA LEU A 328 -6.68 24.71 11.77
C LEU A 328 -6.58 24.39 13.25
N LEU A 329 -6.67 25.40 14.12
CA LEU A 329 -6.61 25.23 15.58
C LEU A 329 -7.77 24.38 16.14
N LYS A 330 -8.91 24.33 15.43
CA LYS A 330 -10.07 23.51 15.81
C LYS A 330 -9.96 22.06 15.39
N GLN A 331 -8.91 21.68 14.61
CA GLN A 331 -8.72 20.28 14.26
C GLN A 331 -8.39 19.46 15.50
N ASN A 332 -9.12 18.35 15.70
CA ASN A 332 -8.91 17.47 16.84
C ASN A 332 -7.86 16.40 16.54
N VAL A 333 -6.63 16.85 16.28
CA VAL A 333 -5.47 16.01 15.99
C VAL A 333 -4.24 16.57 16.72
N ASP A 334 -3.29 15.70 17.06
CA ASP A 334 -2.08 16.08 17.77
C ASP A 334 -1.04 16.71 16.82
N LYS A 335 -1.10 16.38 15.54
CA LYS A 335 -0.19 16.88 14.52
C LYS A 335 -0.96 17.30 13.28
N LEU A 336 -0.56 18.43 12.71
CA LEU A 336 -1.07 18.92 11.42
C LEU A 336 0.04 18.80 10.37
N TYR A 337 -0.29 18.22 9.23
CA TYR A 337 0.66 17.95 8.15
C TYR A 337 0.39 18.87 6.97
N PHE A 338 1.45 19.48 6.44
CA PHE A 338 1.36 20.42 5.34
C PHE A 338 2.38 20.08 4.27
N THR A 339 2.01 20.30 2.99
CA THR A 339 2.93 20.28 1.87
C THR A 339 2.89 21.60 1.11
N ARG A 340 3.93 21.88 0.34
CA ARG A 340 4.02 23.12 -0.45
C ARG A 340 2.89 23.18 -1.46
N PHE A 341 2.22 24.35 -1.52
CA PHE A 341 1.38 24.70 -2.64
C PHE A 341 2.26 25.21 -3.78
N GLU A 342 2.22 24.54 -4.92
CA GLU A 342 2.83 25.00 -6.16
C GLU A 342 1.71 25.49 -7.07
N LYS A 343 1.72 26.80 -7.42
CA LYS A 343 0.77 27.33 -8.37
C LYS A 343 1.14 26.78 -9.75
N TYR A 344 0.24 26.03 -10.34
CA TYR A 344 0.40 25.63 -11.73
C TYR A 344 0.09 26.84 -12.62
N ASP A 345 1.08 27.34 -13.33
CA ASP A 345 0.85 28.26 -14.43
C ASP A 345 0.33 27.42 -15.61
N GLY A 346 -0.93 26.96 -15.47
CA GLY A 346 -1.68 26.38 -16.57
C GLY A 346 -1.98 27.49 -17.58
N LYS A 347 -1.29 27.47 -18.71
CA LYS A 347 -1.79 28.12 -19.93
C LYS A 347 -2.70 27.16 -20.65
#